data_11f61af58e96e61109c5aeb8049d1dec
#
_entry.id   11f61af58e96e61109c5aeb8049d1dec
#
_cell.length_a   1.000
_cell.length_b   1.000
_cell.length_c   1.000
_cell.angle_alpha   90.00
_cell.angle_beta   90.00
_cell.angle_gamma   90.00
#
_symmetry.space_group_name_H-M   'P 1'
#
loop_
_entity.id
_entity.type
_entity.pdbx_description
1 polymer ?
#
loop_
_entity_poly.entity_id
_entity_poly.type
_entity_poly.pdbx_seq_one_letter_code
_entity_poly.pdbx_strand_id
1 'polypeptide(L)'
;MQKSGNTHTPAGLTDILVKECELKFKIETAAREVFARHGYHVVQPPMFEYYDVYDAAVTKSENMFKFFDNNGRMLALRPDLTTSVARIAATKPLGELPYRIAYSGSAFRNDETFSNDRRREFSQAGIELIGNGGTDADAEVIEIAIEALLKFGVKDFQIDMGHADYYKGLAEIAGLDPIVSDKLRANINDKDFVAIEGILDGIDIDEKLKEVFMELPKMFGGIETAVAAAKNPIIGEKSRAALENLISVYEILKGKGLDKYISTDLGMVPNLDYYTGIIVKGFAKGVAFPICSGGRYNNLTEKFGKALPATGIAIGIERVMTALSDIRERNDENASEYITVALAKGRLAELSINIFEKLGFDVQEMKSKTRKLIFTDEKNKFKFILVKASDVPVYVEYGAADIGVVGKDTLLESGKDVYEIMDLGFGKCRMAVAGPSEMRDKLVGRNIMRVASKYPHIARDYFHRVKGQTVDIIKLNGSVELGPLVGLSDVIVDIVESGKTLKENGLEVLEDVCELSARLVVNRVSLKMHRERILKLMSDIKSEL
;
A
#
# COMPACT_ATOMS: atom_id res chain seq x y z
N MET A 1 22.74 -26.96 26.52
CA MET A 1 23.63 -25.86 26.10
C MET A 1 22.87 -25.04 25.08
N GLN A 2 22.30 -23.91 25.47
CA GLN A 2 21.80 -22.90 24.53
C GLN A 2 23.02 -22.39 23.75
N LYS A 3 23.08 -22.71 22.45
CA LYS A 3 24.03 -22.02 21.56
C LYS A 3 23.68 -20.54 21.57
N SER A 4 24.63 -19.71 21.91
CA SER A 4 24.51 -18.26 21.94
C SER A 4 23.89 -17.73 20.64
N GLY A 5 22.98 -16.76 20.75
CA GLY A 5 22.27 -16.13 19.62
C GLY A 5 23.16 -15.33 18.64
N ASN A 6 24.47 -15.54 18.65
CA ASN A 6 25.47 -14.80 17.88
C ASN A 6 25.74 -15.36 16.48
N THR A 7 24.96 -16.32 16.02
CA THR A 7 25.15 -16.96 14.69
C THR A 7 24.05 -16.63 13.68
N HIS A 8 23.08 -15.79 14.08
CA HIS A 8 21.95 -15.42 13.22
C HIS A 8 21.83 -13.90 13.15
N THR A 9 21.44 -13.41 11.98
CA THR A 9 21.04 -12.00 11.80
C THR A 9 19.76 -11.72 12.58
N PRO A 10 19.57 -10.50 13.09
CA PRO A 10 18.28 -10.10 13.67
C PRO A 10 17.14 -10.24 12.66
N ALA A 11 15.91 -10.46 13.16
CA ALA A 11 14.74 -10.61 12.32
C ALA A 11 14.53 -9.38 11.39
N GLY A 12 14.30 -9.63 10.09
CA GLY A 12 14.14 -8.59 9.08
C GLY A 12 15.46 -8.01 8.53
N LEU A 13 16.63 -8.50 9.00
CA LEU A 13 17.93 -8.24 8.43
C LEU A 13 18.46 -9.50 7.72
N THR A 14 19.23 -9.32 6.67
CA THR A 14 19.74 -10.44 5.85
C THR A 14 21.15 -10.15 5.38
N ASP A 15 22.03 -11.15 5.47
CA ASP A 15 23.33 -11.10 4.80
C ASP A 15 23.13 -11.20 3.28
N ILE A 16 23.70 -10.27 2.53
CA ILE A 16 23.70 -10.30 1.07
C ILE A 16 24.96 -11.02 0.62
N LEU A 17 24.79 -12.19 -0.02
CA LEU A 17 25.92 -13.05 -0.37
C LEU A 17 26.46 -12.73 -1.78
N VAL A 18 27.61 -13.33 -2.12
CA VAL A 18 28.49 -13.00 -3.26
C VAL A 18 27.75 -12.59 -4.53
N LYS A 19 26.90 -13.45 -5.10
CA LYS A 19 26.20 -13.18 -6.38
C LYS A 19 25.21 -12.01 -6.28
N GLU A 20 24.49 -11.94 -5.18
CA GLU A 20 23.54 -10.86 -4.92
C GLU A 20 24.28 -9.55 -4.68
N CYS A 21 25.41 -9.61 -3.94
CA CYS A 21 26.26 -8.46 -3.68
C CYS A 21 26.85 -7.89 -4.98
N GLU A 22 27.33 -8.74 -5.88
CA GLU A 22 27.82 -8.33 -7.21
C GLU A 22 26.72 -7.66 -8.04
N LEU A 23 25.49 -8.21 -8.01
CA LEU A 23 24.34 -7.60 -8.71
C LEU A 23 24.00 -6.24 -8.12
N LYS A 24 23.96 -6.14 -6.79
CA LYS A 24 23.72 -4.88 -6.07
C LYS A 24 24.73 -3.81 -6.48
N PHE A 25 26.04 -4.12 -6.45
CA PHE A 25 27.09 -3.18 -6.85
C PHE A 25 26.97 -2.76 -8.32
N LYS A 26 26.60 -3.67 -9.22
CA LYS A 26 26.35 -3.33 -10.64
C LYS A 26 25.21 -2.31 -10.78
N ILE A 27 24.11 -2.51 -10.06
CA ILE A 27 22.96 -1.59 -10.08
C ILE A 27 23.37 -0.22 -9.51
N GLU A 28 24.02 -0.19 -8.36
CA GLU A 28 24.48 1.05 -7.72
C GLU A 28 25.48 1.81 -8.60
N THR A 29 26.39 1.12 -9.27
CA THR A 29 27.34 1.72 -10.21
C THR A 29 26.61 2.30 -11.42
N ALA A 30 25.70 1.55 -12.02
CA ALA A 30 24.91 2.03 -13.15
C ALA A 30 24.04 3.24 -12.79
N ALA A 31 23.46 3.27 -11.57
CA ALA A 31 22.72 4.43 -11.07
C ALA A 31 23.62 5.67 -11.01
N ARG A 32 24.82 5.55 -10.41
CA ARG A 32 25.79 6.66 -10.32
C ARG A 32 26.21 7.18 -11.69
N GLU A 33 26.43 6.29 -12.66
CA GLU A 33 26.78 6.67 -14.04
C GLU A 33 25.65 7.47 -14.70
N VAL A 34 24.39 7.04 -14.54
CA VAL A 34 23.23 7.76 -15.08
C VAL A 34 23.13 9.13 -14.42
N PHE A 35 23.16 9.21 -13.09
CA PHE A 35 23.03 10.46 -12.35
C PHE A 35 24.14 11.45 -12.68
N ALA A 36 25.38 10.98 -12.78
CA ALA A 36 26.53 11.83 -13.13
C ALA A 36 26.43 12.41 -14.55
N ARG A 37 25.90 11.67 -15.53
CA ARG A 37 25.67 12.17 -16.91
C ARG A 37 24.66 13.33 -16.96
N HIS A 38 23.72 13.37 -16.02
CA HIS A 38 22.76 14.46 -15.86
C HIS A 38 23.24 15.58 -14.92
N GLY A 39 24.53 15.55 -14.53
CA GLY A 39 25.14 16.60 -13.70
C GLY A 39 24.80 16.52 -12.22
N TYR A 40 24.35 15.36 -11.73
CA TYR A 40 24.09 15.15 -10.30
C TYR A 40 25.35 14.74 -9.57
N HIS A 41 25.60 15.39 -8.44
CA HIS A 41 26.78 15.19 -7.60
C HIS A 41 26.40 14.39 -6.35
N VAL A 42 27.23 13.39 -6.02
CA VAL A 42 26.96 12.48 -4.91
C VAL A 42 27.23 13.17 -3.57
N VAL A 43 26.28 13.05 -2.64
CA VAL A 43 26.45 13.35 -1.22
C VAL A 43 26.24 12.08 -0.39
N GLN A 44 26.87 12.03 0.78
CA GLN A 44 26.73 10.91 1.71
C GLN A 44 26.30 11.44 3.09
N PRO A 45 24.99 11.46 3.38
CA PRO A 45 24.50 11.80 4.72
C PRO A 45 24.85 10.68 5.71
N PRO A 46 24.95 10.99 7.04
CA PRO A 46 25.18 9.98 8.06
C PRO A 46 24.04 8.98 8.15
N MET A 47 24.31 7.76 8.68
CA MET A 47 23.30 6.71 8.84
C MET A 47 22.28 7.03 9.94
N PHE A 48 22.66 7.83 10.93
CA PHE A 48 21.78 8.27 12.01
C PHE A 48 21.95 9.76 12.26
N GLU A 49 20.89 10.39 12.66
CA GLU A 49 20.81 11.81 12.99
C GLU A 49 19.98 12.01 14.25
N TYR A 50 19.85 13.24 14.73
CA TYR A 50 18.88 13.55 15.78
C TYR A 50 17.48 13.21 15.30
N TYR A 51 16.69 12.63 16.19
CA TYR A 51 15.31 12.23 15.89
C TYR A 51 14.48 13.38 15.30
N ASP A 52 14.64 14.60 15.80
CA ASP A 52 13.91 15.79 15.36
C ASP A 52 14.07 16.10 13.86
N VAL A 53 15.18 15.65 13.24
CA VAL A 53 15.40 15.78 11.78
C VAL A 53 14.31 15.02 11.01
N TYR A 54 13.93 13.84 11.49
CA TYR A 54 12.95 12.97 10.82
C TYR A 54 11.52 13.21 11.29
N ASP A 55 11.31 13.67 12.53
CA ASP A 55 10.00 14.06 13.05
C ASP A 55 9.42 15.21 12.21
N ALA A 56 10.29 16.11 11.75
CA ALA A 56 9.95 17.14 10.80
C ALA A 56 9.46 16.60 9.43
N ALA A 57 9.77 15.36 9.06
CA ALA A 57 9.59 14.81 7.71
C ALA A 57 8.44 13.83 7.54
N VAL A 58 7.51 13.73 8.51
CA VAL A 58 6.27 12.93 8.35
C VAL A 58 6.47 11.40 8.32
N THR A 59 7.65 10.88 8.66
CA THR A 59 7.80 9.45 8.87
C THR A 59 7.15 9.08 10.20
N LYS A 60 6.19 8.12 10.18
CA LYS A 60 5.54 7.67 11.42
C LYS A 60 6.60 7.29 12.44
N SER A 61 6.61 7.98 13.56
CA SER A 61 7.55 7.80 14.68
C SER A 61 7.71 6.34 15.13
N GLU A 62 6.63 5.56 14.99
CA GLU A 62 6.56 4.14 15.36
C GLU A 62 7.49 3.26 14.52
N ASN A 63 7.73 3.64 13.26
CA ASN A 63 8.47 2.84 12.28
C ASN A 63 9.95 3.20 12.20
N MET A 64 10.50 3.92 13.17
CA MET A 64 11.92 4.28 13.22
C MET A 64 12.68 3.52 14.30
N PHE A 65 13.90 3.10 14.01
CA PHE A 65 14.85 2.65 15.01
C PHE A 65 15.41 3.84 15.78
N LYS A 66 15.18 3.90 17.09
CA LYS A 66 15.56 4.99 17.98
C LYS A 66 16.53 4.50 19.06
N PHE A 67 17.47 5.36 19.43
CA PHE A 67 18.42 5.10 20.51
C PHE A 67 18.91 6.43 21.10
N PHE A 68 19.63 6.39 22.20
CA PHE A 68 20.14 7.57 22.88
C PHE A 68 21.66 7.67 22.74
N ASP A 69 22.17 8.90 22.59
CA ASP A 69 23.60 9.18 22.72
C ASP A 69 23.99 9.24 24.23
N ASN A 70 25.30 9.35 24.49
CA ASN A 70 25.82 9.42 25.84
C ASN A 70 25.35 10.66 26.64
N ASN A 71 24.75 11.65 25.97
CA ASN A 71 24.20 12.87 26.56
C ASN A 71 22.68 12.79 26.76
N GLY A 72 22.06 11.64 26.49
CA GLY A 72 20.63 11.42 26.61
C GLY A 72 19.80 12.01 25.46
N ARG A 73 20.42 12.42 24.34
CA ARG A 73 19.68 12.93 23.17
C ARG A 73 19.22 11.78 22.29
N MET A 74 17.97 11.85 21.84
CA MET A 74 17.38 10.84 20.98
C MET A 74 17.94 10.93 19.55
N LEU A 75 18.42 9.81 19.05
CA LEU A 75 18.90 9.60 17.69
C LEU A 75 17.98 8.60 16.98
N ALA A 76 17.94 8.65 15.66
CA ALA A 76 17.25 7.66 14.85
C ALA A 76 18.10 7.22 13.65
N LEU A 77 18.03 5.93 13.29
CA LEU A 77 18.52 5.48 12.00
C LEU A 77 17.64 6.08 10.91
N ARG A 78 18.25 6.56 9.83
CA ARG A 78 17.53 7.22 8.72
C ARG A 78 16.50 6.31 8.07
N PRO A 79 15.19 6.69 8.05
CA PRO A 79 14.15 5.93 7.37
C PRO A 79 14.17 6.12 5.85
N ASP A 80 14.78 7.20 5.38
CA ASP A 80 15.04 7.59 4.00
C ASP A 80 16.29 8.48 3.91
N LEU A 81 16.74 8.75 2.70
CA LEU A 81 17.89 9.64 2.47
C LEU A 81 17.44 11.06 2.07
N THR A 82 16.24 11.22 1.54
CA THR A 82 15.71 12.51 1.06
C THR A 82 15.68 13.57 2.16
N THR A 83 15.22 13.20 3.36
CA THR A 83 15.16 14.12 4.52
C THR A 83 16.54 14.63 4.91
N SER A 84 17.53 13.74 4.98
CA SER A 84 18.91 14.12 5.27
C SER A 84 19.50 15.00 4.17
N VAL A 85 19.18 14.75 2.90
CA VAL A 85 19.63 15.57 1.76
C VAL A 85 18.96 16.95 1.80
N ALA A 86 17.67 17.04 2.11
CA ALA A 86 16.98 18.31 2.28
C ALA A 86 17.62 19.18 3.38
N ARG A 87 17.99 18.55 4.53
CA ARG A 87 18.72 19.22 5.60
C ARG A 87 20.10 19.72 5.12
N ILE A 88 20.84 18.91 4.37
CA ILE A 88 22.14 19.31 3.80
C ILE A 88 21.95 20.51 2.88
N ALA A 89 21.00 20.46 1.96
CA ALA A 89 20.73 21.54 1.00
C ALA A 89 20.35 22.88 1.67
N ALA A 90 19.60 22.80 2.77
CA ALA A 90 19.22 24.00 3.53
C ALA A 90 20.35 24.58 4.38
N THR A 91 21.28 23.73 4.90
CA THR A 91 22.25 24.14 5.93
C THR A 91 23.69 24.21 5.47
N LYS A 92 24.03 23.67 4.29
CA LYS A 92 25.41 23.62 3.78
C LYS A 92 25.56 24.43 2.49
N PRO A 93 26.73 25.03 2.25
CA PRO A 93 27.03 25.71 0.99
C PRO A 93 27.32 24.65 -0.09
N LEU A 94 26.41 24.49 -1.05
CA LEU A 94 26.52 23.51 -2.14
C LEU A 94 26.78 24.16 -3.51
N GLY A 95 27.11 25.46 -3.53
CA GLY A 95 27.31 26.22 -4.77
C GLY A 95 26.06 27.01 -5.19
N GLU A 96 25.83 27.12 -6.49
CA GLU A 96 24.69 27.85 -7.07
C GLU A 96 23.47 26.94 -7.27
N LEU A 97 22.26 27.51 -7.17
CA LEU A 97 21.01 26.85 -7.46
C LEU A 97 20.80 26.71 -8.98
N PRO A 98 20.12 25.65 -9.44
CA PRO A 98 19.55 24.53 -8.66
C PRO A 98 20.61 23.50 -8.28
N TYR A 99 20.46 22.93 -7.08
CA TYR A 99 21.32 21.81 -6.64
C TYR A 99 20.85 20.50 -7.26
N ARG A 100 21.75 19.80 -7.94
CA ARG A 100 21.57 18.44 -8.44
C ARG A 100 22.33 17.47 -7.56
N ILE A 101 21.61 16.80 -6.67
CA ILE A 101 22.18 15.95 -5.63
C ILE A 101 21.80 14.50 -5.90
N ALA A 102 22.80 13.60 -5.87
CA ALA A 102 22.59 12.16 -5.93
C ALA A 102 23.04 11.50 -4.62
N TYR A 103 22.47 10.34 -4.32
CA TYR A 103 22.88 9.53 -3.19
C TYR A 103 22.70 8.03 -3.48
N SER A 104 23.45 7.20 -2.73
CA SER A 104 23.23 5.76 -2.63
C SER A 104 23.60 5.31 -1.22
N GLY A 105 22.74 4.51 -0.58
CA GLY A 105 23.00 4.02 0.77
C GLY A 105 21.83 3.29 1.40
N SER A 106 22.08 2.68 2.58
CA SER A 106 21.07 1.99 3.37
C SER A 106 20.10 2.95 4.04
N ALA A 107 18.85 2.56 4.10
CA ALA A 107 17.78 3.14 4.92
C ALA A 107 17.17 2.05 5.81
N PHE A 108 16.48 2.44 6.89
CA PHE A 108 16.07 1.52 7.95
C PHE A 108 14.63 1.75 8.35
N ARG A 109 13.87 0.66 8.54
CA ARG A 109 12.49 0.69 9.05
C ARG A 109 12.28 -0.33 10.15
N ASN A 110 11.61 0.06 11.21
CA ASN A 110 11.26 -0.83 12.32
C ASN A 110 9.85 -1.40 12.12
N ASP A 111 9.58 -1.95 10.92
CA ASP A 111 8.31 -2.60 10.65
C ASP A 111 8.22 -3.94 11.39
N GLU A 112 7.05 -4.26 11.93
CA GLU A 112 6.79 -5.56 12.58
C GLU A 112 6.72 -6.70 11.54
N THR A 113 6.19 -6.41 10.34
CA THR A 113 6.11 -7.35 9.24
C THR A 113 7.23 -7.07 8.22
N PHE A 114 8.00 -8.09 7.90
CA PHE A 114 9.10 -8.00 6.93
C PHE A 114 9.07 -9.16 5.94
N SER A 115 9.60 -8.91 4.75
CA SER A 115 9.73 -9.88 3.65
C SER A 115 10.99 -9.58 2.86
N ASN A 116 11.30 -10.38 1.83
CA ASN A 116 12.43 -10.09 0.95
C ASN A 116 12.34 -8.72 0.28
N ASP A 117 11.13 -8.26 -0.05
CA ASP A 117 10.88 -6.95 -0.67
C ASP A 117 10.60 -5.84 0.35
N ARG A 118 10.47 -6.18 1.64
CA ARG A 118 10.20 -5.26 2.75
C ARG A 118 11.10 -5.59 3.94
N ARG A 119 12.39 -5.31 3.76
CA ARG A 119 13.43 -5.53 4.79
C ARG A 119 13.48 -4.36 5.76
N ARG A 120 13.98 -4.62 6.97
CA ARG A 120 14.25 -3.57 7.97
C ARG A 120 15.45 -2.71 7.59
N GLU A 121 16.45 -3.28 6.89
CA GLU A 121 17.51 -2.55 6.20
C GLU A 121 17.35 -2.78 4.70
N PHE A 122 17.34 -1.70 3.92
CA PHE A 122 17.21 -1.72 2.47
C PHE A 122 18.03 -0.59 1.86
N SER A 123 18.44 -0.75 0.61
CA SER A 123 19.29 0.22 -0.08
C SER A 123 18.47 1.06 -1.05
N GLN A 124 18.76 2.34 -1.08
CA GLN A 124 18.20 3.29 -2.02
C GLN A 124 19.32 3.98 -2.81
N ALA A 125 19.09 4.17 -4.12
CA ALA A 125 19.81 5.14 -4.93
C ALA A 125 18.80 6.18 -5.41
N GLY A 126 19.14 7.46 -5.33
CA GLY A 126 18.18 8.50 -5.70
C GLY A 126 18.83 9.82 -6.05
N ILE A 127 18.00 10.73 -6.56
CA ILE A 127 18.36 12.09 -6.93
C ILE A 127 17.37 13.08 -6.36
N GLU A 128 17.86 14.26 -6.02
CA GLU A 128 17.07 15.41 -5.57
C GLU A 128 17.49 16.65 -6.36
N LEU A 129 16.51 17.29 -7.03
CA LEU A 129 16.68 18.56 -7.72
C LEU A 129 16.06 19.65 -6.86
N ILE A 130 16.90 20.49 -6.26
CA ILE A 130 16.49 21.48 -5.26
C ILE A 130 16.78 22.88 -5.75
N GLY A 131 15.77 23.75 -5.73
CA GLY A 131 15.85 25.14 -6.19
C GLY A 131 15.25 25.39 -7.56
N ASN A 132 14.62 24.39 -8.20
CA ASN A 132 13.82 24.55 -9.42
C ASN A 132 12.36 24.14 -9.16
N GLY A 133 11.43 25.09 -9.31
CA GLY A 133 9.97 24.88 -9.11
C GLY A 133 9.21 24.55 -10.40
N GLY A 134 9.88 24.47 -11.55
CA GLY A 134 9.24 24.25 -12.85
C GLY A 134 8.84 22.80 -13.13
N THR A 135 7.98 22.61 -14.12
CA THR A 135 7.55 21.31 -14.65
C THR A 135 8.69 20.53 -15.34
N ASP A 136 9.66 21.26 -15.86
CA ASP A 136 10.90 20.72 -16.43
C ASP A 136 11.71 19.94 -15.38
N ALA A 137 11.74 20.40 -14.14
CA ALA A 137 12.42 19.71 -13.05
C ALA A 137 11.74 18.39 -12.70
N ASP A 138 10.40 18.35 -12.67
CA ASP A 138 9.65 17.11 -12.42
C ASP A 138 9.86 16.11 -13.56
N ALA A 139 9.81 16.57 -14.80
CA ALA A 139 10.08 15.75 -15.96
C ALA A 139 11.53 15.22 -15.99
N GLU A 140 12.54 16.06 -15.65
CA GLU A 140 13.95 15.66 -15.56
C GLU A 140 14.15 14.48 -14.60
N VAL A 141 13.56 14.55 -13.41
CA VAL A 141 13.68 13.51 -12.39
C VAL A 141 13.04 12.19 -12.84
N ILE A 142 11.88 12.26 -13.50
CA ILE A 142 11.18 11.07 -14.04
C ILE A 142 11.96 10.45 -15.19
N GLU A 143 12.47 11.25 -16.12
CA GLU A 143 13.33 10.81 -17.24
C GLU A 143 14.54 10.03 -16.73
N ILE A 144 15.26 10.58 -15.74
CA ILE A 144 16.46 9.96 -15.16
C ILE A 144 16.11 8.63 -14.49
N ALA A 145 14.95 8.55 -13.81
CA ALA A 145 14.50 7.30 -13.22
C ALA A 145 14.22 6.22 -14.28
N ILE A 146 13.55 6.58 -15.38
CA ILE A 146 13.30 5.67 -16.50
C ILE A 146 14.64 5.22 -17.12
N GLU A 147 15.57 6.14 -17.37
CA GLU A 147 16.89 5.81 -17.91
C GLU A 147 17.66 4.87 -16.99
N ALA A 148 17.63 5.09 -15.70
CA ALA A 148 18.27 4.24 -14.70
C ALA A 148 17.69 2.82 -14.71
N LEU A 149 16.36 2.67 -14.69
CA LEU A 149 15.68 1.38 -14.74
C LEU A 149 16.03 0.60 -16.02
N LEU A 150 16.04 1.27 -17.17
CA LEU A 150 16.45 0.68 -18.45
C LEU A 150 17.94 0.26 -18.44
N LYS A 151 18.81 1.08 -17.86
CA LYS A 151 20.24 0.78 -17.71
C LYS A 151 20.49 -0.41 -16.79
N PHE A 152 19.65 -0.63 -15.76
CA PHE A 152 19.69 -1.81 -14.92
C PHE A 152 19.26 -3.09 -15.65
N GLY A 153 18.52 -2.95 -16.75
CA GLY A 153 17.97 -4.07 -17.52
C GLY A 153 16.53 -4.43 -17.15
N VAL A 154 15.82 -3.59 -16.39
CA VAL A 154 14.38 -3.74 -16.17
C VAL A 154 13.64 -3.35 -17.42
N LYS A 155 12.86 -4.26 -18.01
CA LYS A 155 12.17 -4.05 -19.31
C LYS A 155 10.68 -3.75 -19.15
N ASP A 156 10.02 -4.53 -18.29
CA ASP A 156 8.57 -4.48 -18.08
C ASP A 156 8.27 -3.68 -16.82
N PHE A 157 8.21 -2.36 -16.95
CA PHE A 157 7.87 -1.45 -15.85
C PHE A 157 6.99 -0.30 -16.33
N GLN A 158 6.32 0.33 -15.41
CA GLN A 158 5.45 1.48 -15.60
C GLN A 158 5.69 2.51 -14.49
N ILE A 159 5.71 3.78 -14.87
CA ILE A 159 5.78 4.92 -13.95
C ILE A 159 4.40 5.57 -13.90
N ASP A 160 3.75 5.49 -12.74
CA ASP A 160 2.50 6.19 -12.49
C ASP A 160 2.79 7.59 -11.98
N MET A 161 2.08 8.57 -12.53
CA MET A 161 2.09 9.97 -12.08
C MET A 161 0.74 10.35 -11.51
N GLY A 162 0.75 11.01 -10.37
CA GLY A 162 -0.40 11.68 -9.74
C GLY A 162 -0.04 13.10 -9.34
N HIS A 163 -0.98 13.80 -8.68
CA HIS A 163 -0.73 15.15 -8.19
C HIS A 163 -1.42 15.38 -6.85
N ALA A 164 -0.67 15.81 -5.82
CA ALA A 164 -1.19 16.00 -4.47
C ALA A 164 -2.36 17.00 -4.39
N ASP A 165 -2.26 18.10 -5.12
CA ASP A 165 -3.26 19.16 -5.07
C ASP A 165 -4.56 18.84 -5.80
N TYR A 166 -4.60 17.75 -6.60
CA TYR A 166 -5.87 17.33 -7.20
C TYR A 166 -6.88 16.93 -6.13
N TYR A 167 -6.50 16.05 -5.22
CA TYR A 167 -7.36 15.66 -4.10
C TYR A 167 -7.58 16.82 -3.13
N LYS A 168 -6.53 17.59 -2.79
CA LYS A 168 -6.65 18.75 -1.87
C LYS A 168 -7.69 19.77 -2.38
N GLY A 169 -7.67 20.06 -3.68
CA GLY A 169 -8.64 20.97 -4.28
C GLY A 169 -10.07 20.45 -4.22
N LEU A 170 -10.28 19.14 -4.47
CA LEU A 170 -11.60 18.50 -4.32
C LEU A 170 -12.10 18.56 -2.86
N ALA A 171 -11.23 18.25 -1.90
CA ALA A 171 -11.57 18.27 -0.47
C ALA A 171 -11.91 19.67 0.03
N GLU A 172 -11.19 20.71 -0.47
CA GLU A 172 -11.46 22.13 -0.16
C GLU A 172 -12.84 22.56 -0.68
N ILE A 173 -13.19 22.22 -1.92
CA ILE A 173 -14.50 22.58 -2.51
C ILE A 173 -15.63 21.84 -1.79
N ALA A 174 -15.42 20.58 -1.44
CA ALA A 174 -16.39 19.79 -0.69
C ALA A 174 -16.53 20.26 0.77
N GLY A 175 -15.67 21.16 1.26
CA GLY A 175 -15.70 21.61 2.64
C GLY A 175 -15.48 20.50 3.66
N LEU A 176 -14.67 19.48 3.32
CA LEU A 176 -14.47 18.32 4.18
C LEU A 176 -13.75 18.70 5.48
N ASP A 177 -14.27 18.20 6.59
CA ASP A 177 -13.54 18.19 7.85
C ASP A 177 -12.17 17.50 7.71
N PRO A 178 -11.09 18.01 8.32
CA PRO A 178 -9.75 17.45 8.18
C PRO A 178 -9.65 15.94 8.50
N ILE A 179 -10.38 15.47 9.52
CA ILE A 179 -10.38 14.05 9.92
C ILE A 179 -11.09 13.19 8.86
N VAL A 180 -12.23 13.67 8.36
CA VAL A 180 -12.97 13.00 7.29
C VAL A 180 -12.17 13.00 6.00
N SER A 181 -11.56 14.13 5.65
CA SER A 181 -10.69 14.25 4.47
C SER A 181 -9.51 13.27 4.54
N ASP A 182 -8.84 13.15 5.69
CA ASP A 182 -7.70 12.22 5.82
C ASP A 182 -8.15 10.75 5.73
N LYS A 183 -9.29 10.38 6.32
CA LYS A 183 -9.88 9.06 6.17
C LYS A 183 -10.25 8.75 4.72
N LEU A 184 -10.95 9.66 4.05
CA LEU A 184 -11.35 9.50 2.65
C LEU A 184 -10.13 9.37 1.74
N ARG A 185 -9.12 10.23 1.93
CA ARG A 185 -7.84 10.19 1.24
C ARG A 185 -7.14 8.82 1.38
N ALA A 186 -7.06 8.31 2.60
CA ALA A 186 -6.42 7.02 2.87
C ALA A 186 -7.12 5.89 2.11
N ASN A 187 -8.45 5.84 2.16
CA ASN A 187 -9.23 4.81 1.46
C ASN A 187 -9.16 4.95 -0.07
N ILE A 188 -9.11 6.17 -0.61
CA ILE A 188 -8.89 6.41 -2.04
C ILE A 188 -7.50 5.88 -2.47
N ASN A 189 -6.46 6.19 -1.71
CA ASN A 189 -5.10 5.70 -1.98
C ASN A 189 -5.01 4.17 -1.92
N ASP A 190 -5.75 3.57 -1.01
CA ASP A 190 -5.80 2.11 -0.81
C ASP A 190 -6.88 1.44 -1.68
N LYS A 191 -7.59 2.22 -2.50
CA LYS A 191 -8.64 1.76 -3.42
C LYS A 191 -9.69 0.88 -2.71
N ASP A 192 -10.05 1.24 -1.46
CA ASP A 192 -11.15 0.62 -0.70
C ASP A 192 -12.47 1.30 -1.08
N PHE A 193 -13.09 0.82 -2.16
CA PHE A 193 -14.34 1.39 -2.69
C PHE A 193 -15.48 1.34 -1.67
N VAL A 194 -15.53 0.30 -0.86
CA VAL A 194 -16.61 0.12 0.12
C VAL A 194 -16.49 1.13 1.26
N ALA A 195 -15.27 1.33 1.76
CA ALA A 195 -15.04 2.32 2.80
C ALA A 195 -15.25 3.77 2.29
N ILE A 196 -14.90 4.04 1.01
CA ILE A 196 -15.15 5.33 0.37
C ILE A 196 -16.66 5.61 0.31
N GLU A 197 -17.46 4.66 -0.20
CA GLU A 197 -18.91 4.76 -0.28
C GLU A 197 -19.51 5.03 1.10
N GLY A 198 -19.15 4.25 2.12
CA GLY A 198 -19.65 4.43 3.49
C GLY A 198 -19.28 5.79 4.11
N ILE A 199 -18.10 6.37 3.79
CA ILE A 199 -17.73 7.71 4.24
C ILE A 199 -18.59 8.77 3.53
N LEU A 200 -18.75 8.65 2.21
CA LEU A 200 -19.49 9.63 1.41
C LEU A 200 -20.99 9.64 1.73
N ASP A 201 -21.56 8.50 2.07
CA ASP A 201 -22.95 8.41 2.51
C ASP A 201 -23.19 9.09 3.87
N GLY A 202 -22.17 9.17 4.71
CA GLY A 202 -22.22 9.80 6.03
C GLY A 202 -21.99 11.31 6.03
N ILE A 203 -21.74 11.94 4.89
CA ILE A 203 -21.44 13.38 4.78
C ILE A 203 -22.39 14.10 3.83
N ASP A 204 -22.68 15.36 4.13
CA ASP A 204 -23.53 16.21 3.31
C ASP A 204 -22.68 17.08 2.39
N ILE A 205 -22.48 16.61 1.14
CA ILE A 205 -21.76 17.31 0.07
C ILE A 205 -22.53 17.17 -1.25
N ASP A 206 -22.18 18.01 -2.22
CA ASP A 206 -22.78 17.97 -3.57
C ASP A 206 -22.66 16.57 -4.19
N GLU A 207 -23.78 16.04 -4.74
CA GLU A 207 -23.83 14.67 -5.30
C GLU A 207 -22.84 14.46 -6.45
N LYS A 208 -22.57 15.49 -7.26
CA LYS A 208 -21.58 15.37 -8.33
C LYS A 208 -20.15 15.30 -7.78
N LEU A 209 -19.87 15.92 -6.62
CA LEU A 209 -18.59 15.75 -5.93
C LEU A 209 -18.47 14.35 -5.33
N LYS A 210 -19.57 13.78 -4.79
CA LYS A 210 -19.56 12.36 -4.36
C LYS A 210 -19.21 11.44 -5.52
N GLU A 211 -19.81 11.65 -6.69
CA GLU A 211 -19.49 10.87 -7.90
C GLU A 211 -18.01 10.97 -8.26
N VAL A 212 -17.40 12.19 -8.20
CA VAL A 212 -15.98 12.39 -8.47
C VAL A 212 -15.13 11.61 -7.47
N PHE A 213 -15.43 11.67 -6.16
CA PHE A 213 -14.69 10.91 -5.15
C PHE A 213 -14.83 9.41 -5.32
N MET A 214 -16.02 8.90 -5.68
CA MET A 214 -16.26 7.48 -5.96
C MET A 214 -15.49 6.97 -7.19
N GLU A 215 -15.33 7.81 -8.21
CA GLU A 215 -14.59 7.44 -9.41
C GLU A 215 -13.07 7.58 -9.26
N LEU A 216 -12.62 8.43 -8.33
CA LEU A 216 -11.20 8.76 -8.16
C LEU A 216 -10.27 7.54 -8.04
N PRO A 217 -10.59 6.47 -7.28
CA PRO A 217 -9.77 5.26 -7.20
C PRO A 217 -9.63 4.50 -8.53
N LYS A 218 -10.57 4.71 -9.48
CA LYS A 218 -10.58 4.08 -10.81
C LYS A 218 -9.91 4.96 -11.88
N MET A 219 -9.64 6.23 -11.55
CA MET A 219 -9.07 7.20 -12.48
C MET A 219 -7.55 7.00 -12.63
N PHE A 220 -7.15 5.87 -13.21
CA PHE A 220 -5.76 5.57 -13.54
C PHE A 220 -5.65 4.99 -14.96
N GLY A 221 -4.51 5.16 -15.62
CA GLY A 221 -4.26 4.70 -16.98
C GLY A 221 -3.54 5.74 -17.83
N GLY A 222 -3.89 5.87 -19.12
CA GLY A 222 -3.26 6.86 -19.99
C GLY A 222 -3.58 8.30 -19.59
N ILE A 223 -2.86 9.24 -20.20
CA ILE A 223 -3.00 10.68 -19.91
C ILE A 223 -4.41 11.22 -20.20
N GLU A 224 -5.15 10.57 -21.09
CA GLU A 224 -6.54 10.92 -21.41
C GLU A 224 -7.44 10.92 -20.17
N THR A 225 -7.12 10.14 -19.15
CA THR A 225 -7.81 10.17 -17.85
C THR A 225 -7.68 11.53 -17.18
N ALA A 226 -6.48 12.10 -17.13
CA ALA A 226 -6.24 13.42 -16.56
C ALA A 226 -6.84 14.53 -17.44
N VAL A 227 -6.74 14.39 -18.77
CA VAL A 227 -7.33 15.35 -19.73
C VAL A 227 -8.86 15.37 -19.61
N ALA A 228 -9.50 14.23 -19.44
CA ALA A 228 -10.95 14.17 -19.23
C ALA A 228 -11.36 14.79 -17.88
N ALA A 229 -10.63 14.47 -16.81
CA ALA A 229 -10.86 15.03 -15.48
C ALA A 229 -10.72 16.57 -15.47
N ALA A 230 -9.71 17.13 -16.16
CA ALA A 230 -9.48 18.59 -16.22
C ALA A 230 -10.65 19.37 -16.88
N LYS A 231 -11.43 18.72 -17.73
CA LYS A 231 -12.61 19.31 -18.38
C LYS A 231 -13.85 19.33 -17.47
N ASN A 232 -13.84 18.61 -16.36
CA ASN A 232 -14.98 18.59 -15.44
C ASN A 232 -15.09 19.96 -14.71
N PRO A 233 -16.24 20.69 -14.84
CA PRO A 233 -16.36 22.02 -14.26
C PRO A 233 -16.42 22.03 -12.73
N ILE A 234 -16.75 20.90 -12.09
CA ILE A 234 -16.99 20.83 -10.65
C ILE A 234 -15.70 20.74 -9.82
N ILE A 235 -14.57 20.38 -10.41
CA ILE A 235 -13.31 20.13 -9.67
C ILE A 235 -12.62 21.38 -9.12
N GLY A 236 -13.03 22.57 -9.54
CA GLY A 236 -12.46 23.86 -9.13
C GLY A 236 -11.07 24.16 -9.73
N GLU A 237 -10.60 25.37 -9.42
CA GLU A 237 -9.38 25.92 -10.04
C GLU A 237 -8.11 25.19 -9.59
N LYS A 238 -7.96 24.90 -8.29
CA LYS A 238 -6.78 24.23 -7.72
C LYS A 238 -6.60 22.84 -8.28
N SER A 239 -7.67 22.05 -8.33
CA SER A 239 -7.63 20.70 -8.91
C SER A 239 -7.36 20.73 -10.41
N ARG A 240 -7.90 21.71 -11.13
CA ARG A 240 -7.65 21.92 -12.55
C ARG A 240 -6.20 22.27 -12.82
N ALA A 241 -5.64 23.23 -12.09
CA ALA A 241 -4.22 23.59 -12.21
C ALA A 241 -3.29 22.43 -11.91
N ALA A 242 -3.64 21.56 -10.95
CA ALA A 242 -2.90 20.35 -10.65
C ALA A 242 -2.88 19.37 -11.84
N LEU A 243 -4.01 19.18 -12.53
CA LEU A 243 -4.10 18.32 -13.71
C LEU A 243 -3.38 18.93 -14.92
N GLU A 244 -3.46 20.24 -15.12
CA GLU A 244 -2.72 20.95 -16.17
C GLU A 244 -1.21 20.85 -15.97
N ASN A 245 -0.73 20.93 -14.72
CA ASN A 245 0.68 20.67 -14.36
C ASN A 245 1.08 19.24 -14.73
N LEU A 246 0.28 18.24 -14.33
CA LEU A 246 0.53 16.83 -14.63
C LEU A 246 0.57 16.56 -16.15
N ILE A 247 -0.37 17.14 -16.90
CA ILE A 247 -0.41 17.05 -18.38
C ILE A 247 0.84 17.68 -18.98
N SER A 248 1.28 18.85 -18.46
CA SER A 248 2.48 19.53 -18.95
C SER A 248 3.75 18.69 -18.75
N VAL A 249 3.90 18.05 -17.58
CA VAL A 249 5.01 17.11 -17.31
C VAL A 249 4.96 15.93 -18.29
N TYR A 250 3.78 15.35 -18.51
CA TYR A 250 3.61 14.27 -19.48
C TYR A 250 4.01 14.68 -20.91
N GLU A 251 3.60 15.87 -21.39
CA GLU A 251 3.94 16.31 -22.75
C GLU A 251 5.45 16.53 -22.92
N ILE A 252 6.17 16.97 -21.88
CA ILE A 252 7.64 17.04 -21.90
C ILE A 252 8.24 15.63 -22.07
N LEU A 253 7.77 14.66 -21.29
CA LEU A 253 8.26 13.27 -21.34
C LEU A 253 7.91 12.60 -22.69
N LYS A 254 6.73 12.86 -23.23
CA LYS A 254 6.29 12.40 -24.56
C LYS A 254 7.16 12.98 -25.67
N GLY A 255 7.53 14.26 -25.58
CA GLY A 255 8.46 14.88 -26.51
C GLY A 255 9.84 14.20 -26.54
N LYS A 256 10.19 13.46 -25.49
CA LYS A 256 11.41 12.64 -25.37
C LYS A 256 11.19 11.16 -25.73
N GLY A 257 9.97 10.77 -26.15
CA GLY A 257 9.61 9.38 -26.51
C GLY A 257 9.51 8.43 -25.32
N LEU A 258 9.21 8.95 -24.11
CA LEU A 258 9.13 8.19 -22.87
C LEU A 258 7.68 7.87 -22.45
N ASP A 259 6.69 8.34 -23.19
CA ASP A 259 5.26 8.18 -22.93
C ASP A 259 4.82 6.72 -22.75
N LYS A 260 5.44 5.78 -23.43
CA LYS A 260 5.17 4.35 -23.31
C LYS A 260 5.46 3.76 -21.91
N TYR A 261 6.27 4.44 -21.10
CA TYR A 261 6.57 4.05 -19.72
C TYR A 261 5.69 4.77 -18.71
N ILE A 262 4.89 5.75 -19.13
CA ILE A 262 4.13 6.64 -18.27
C ILE A 262 2.65 6.27 -18.24
N SER A 263 2.10 6.27 -17.05
CA SER A 263 0.67 6.19 -16.76
C SER A 263 0.29 7.26 -15.76
N THR A 264 -0.99 7.55 -15.63
CA THR A 264 -1.52 8.47 -14.63
C THR A 264 -2.32 7.70 -13.58
N ASP A 265 -2.29 8.10 -12.33
CA ASP A 265 -3.19 7.62 -11.27
C ASP A 265 -3.63 8.78 -10.40
N LEU A 266 -4.82 9.30 -10.66
CA LEU A 266 -5.38 10.43 -9.92
C LEU A 266 -5.83 10.05 -8.51
N GLY A 267 -6.03 8.75 -8.25
CA GLY A 267 -6.28 8.19 -6.92
C GLY A 267 -5.00 7.92 -6.11
N MET A 268 -3.82 8.26 -6.64
CA MET A 268 -2.56 8.14 -5.90
C MET A 268 -2.36 9.37 -5.00
N VAL A 269 -2.91 9.30 -3.80
CA VAL A 269 -2.94 10.40 -2.81
C VAL A 269 -2.32 9.96 -1.48
N PRO A 270 -0.99 9.75 -1.45
CA PRO A 270 -0.29 9.40 -0.22
C PRO A 270 -0.41 10.53 0.80
N ASN A 271 0.29 10.43 1.94
CA ASN A 271 0.26 11.49 2.94
C ASN A 271 0.56 12.86 2.33
N LEU A 272 -0.42 13.78 2.43
CA LEU A 272 -0.43 15.08 1.76
C LEU A 272 0.49 16.12 2.40
N ASP A 273 1.00 15.87 3.62
CA ASP A 273 1.89 16.81 4.32
C ASP A 273 3.30 16.82 3.72
N TYR A 274 3.68 15.76 3.03
CA TYR A 274 4.99 15.63 2.42
C TYR A 274 5.02 16.16 0.97
N TYR A 275 4.10 15.68 0.11
CA TYR A 275 4.07 16.05 -1.30
C TYR A 275 3.24 17.31 -1.56
N THR A 276 3.80 18.21 -2.40
CA THR A 276 3.21 19.50 -2.75
C THR A 276 2.94 19.68 -4.24
N GLY A 277 3.07 18.63 -5.03
CA GLY A 277 2.91 18.67 -6.48
C GLY A 277 2.82 17.25 -7.07
N ILE A 278 3.56 17.01 -8.14
CA ILE A 278 3.66 15.70 -8.80
C ILE A 278 4.09 14.63 -7.80
N ILE A 279 3.45 13.46 -7.90
CA ILE A 279 3.77 12.25 -7.16
C ILE A 279 4.09 11.16 -8.19
N VAL A 280 5.12 10.38 -7.92
CA VAL A 280 5.62 9.35 -8.85
C VAL A 280 5.79 8.02 -8.12
N LYS A 281 5.32 6.93 -8.73
CA LYS A 281 5.61 5.56 -8.29
C LYS A 281 5.93 4.70 -9.51
N GLY A 282 7.04 3.95 -9.46
CA GLY A 282 7.38 2.98 -10.49
C GLY A 282 7.04 1.57 -10.06
N PHE A 283 6.45 0.81 -10.95
CA PHE A 283 6.06 -0.59 -10.77
C PHE A 283 6.76 -1.46 -11.81
N ALA A 284 7.20 -2.64 -11.42
CA ALA A 284 7.78 -3.63 -12.32
C ALA A 284 7.11 -4.98 -12.14
N LYS A 285 7.01 -5.72 -13.24
CA LYS A 285 6.46 -7.06 -13.22
C LYS A 285 7.28 -7.97 -12.32
N GLY A 286 6.58 -8.81 -11.55
CA GLY A 286 7.22 -9.76 -10.63
C GLY A 286 7.66 -9.19 -9.28
N VAL A 287 7.40 -7.91 -9.00
CA VAL A 287 7.69 -7.27 -7.72
C VAL A 287 6.39 -6.78 -7.09
N ALA A 288 6.12 -7.17 -5.86
CA ALA A 288 4.86 -6.86 -5.17
C ALA A 288 4.71 -5.39 -4.76
N PHE A 289 5.80 -4.62 -4.75
CA PHE A 289 5.85 -3.24 -4.26
C PHE A 289 6.49 -2.30 -5.29
N PRO A 290 6.23 -0.98 -5.21
CA PRO A 290 6.88 -0.02 -6.10
C PRO A 290 8.40 -0.13 -6.06
N ILE A 291 9.06 -0.18 -7.23
CA ILE A 291 10.52 -0.24 -7.37
C ILE A 291 11.18 1.13 -7.21
N CYS A 292 10.44 2.21 -7.45
CA CYS A 292 10.86 3.57 -7.16
C CYS A 292 9.67 4.43 -6.71
N SER A 293 9.94 5.49 -5.99
CA SER A 293 8.96 6.48 -5.56
C SER A 293 9.60 7.84 -5.40
N GLY A 294 8.81 8.89 -5.64
CA GLY A 294 9.28 10.26 -5.53
C GLY A 294 8.19 11.27 -5.80
N GLY A 295 8.59 12.51 -6.08
CA GLY A 295 7.71 13.61 -6.41
C GLY A 295 8.22 14.95 -5.87
N ARG A 296 7.35 15.96 -5.92
CA ARG A 296 7.64 17.34 -5.49
C ARG A 296 7.28 17.54 -4.01
N TYR A 297 8.22 18.12 -3.24
CA TYR A 297 8.11 18.31 -1.78
C TYR A 297 8.67 19.67 -1.33
N ASN A 298 8.07 20.76 -1.77
CA ASN A 298 8.58 22.13 -1.60
C ASN A 298 8.71 22.59 -0.13
N ASN A 299 7.98 21.97 0.82
CA ASN A 299 7.95 22.43 2.22
C ASN A 299 9.03 21.78 3.10
N LEU A 300 9.75 20.77 2.60
CA LEU A 300 10.68 19.99 3.44
C LEU A 300 11.93 20.81 3.82
N THR A 301 12.51 21.52 2.88
CA THR A 301 13.73 22.31 3.11
C THR A 301 13.49 23.48 4.05
N GLU A 302 12.27 24.06 4.08
CA GLU A 302 11.88 25.15 4.98
C GLU A 302 11.98 24.75 6.44
N LYS A 303 11.70 23.49 6.78
CA LYS A 303 11.85 22.95 8.14
C LYS A 303 13.30 23.02 8.66
N PHE A 304 14.26 23.14 7.76
CA PHE A 304 15.69 23.33 8.05
C PHE A 304 16.17 24.77 7.84
N GLY A 305 15.25 25.72 7.72
CA GLY A 305 15.52 27.16 7.71
C GLY A 305 15.68 27.81 6.32
N LYS A 306 15.46 27.06 5.21
CA LYS A 306 15.58 27.63 3.86
C LYS A 306 14.48 27.07 2.95
N ALA A 307 13.50 27.85 2.59
CA ALA A 307 12.43 27.46 1.67
C ALA A 307 12.98 27.36 0.23
N LEU A 308 13.09 26.16 -0.29
CA LEU A 308 13.54 25.85 -1.65
C LEU A 308 12.57 24.86 -2.27
N PRO A 309 12.07 25.09 -3.50
CA PRO A 309 11.31 24.08 -4.22
C PRO A 309 12.19 22.86 -4.48
N ALA A 310 11.62 21.66 -4.31
CA ALA A 310 12.36 20.43 -4.44
C ALA A 310 11.50 19.32 -5.05
N THR A 311 12.13 18.53 -5.91
CA THR A 311 11.58 17.31 -6.49
C THR A 311 12.67 16.24 -6.56
N GLY A 312 12.31 14.97 -6.36
CA GLY A 312 13.29 13.90 -6.37
C GLY A 312 12.66 12.53 -6.51
N ILE A 313 13.50 11.52 -6.68
CA ILE A 313 13.08 10.12 -6.79
C ILE A 313 14.11 9.19 -6.16
N ALA A 314 13.63 8.19 -5.43
CA ALA A 314 14.42 7.12 -4.84
C ALA A 314 14.06 5.78 -5.48
N ILE A 315 15.08 5.01 -5.86
CA ILE A 315 14.97 3.66 -6.43
C ILE A 315 15.40 2.66 -5.36
N GLY A 316 14.55 1.66 -5.08
CA GLY A 316 14.83 0.58 -4.14
C GLY A 316 15.68 -0.51 -4.80
N ILE A 317 16.94 -0.63 -4.39
CA ILE A 317 17.91 -1.51 -5.06
C ILE A 317 17.52 -2.98 -4.95
N GLU A 318 17.12 -3.46 -3.78
CA GLU A 318 16.71 -4.85 -3.58
C GLU A 318 15.46 -5.21 -4.41
N ARG A 319 14.54 -4.27 -4.59
CA ARG A 319 13.34 -4.46 -5.44
C ARG A 319 13.71 -4.54 -6.92
N VAL A 320 14.67 -3.75 -7.37
CA VAL A 320 15.24 -3.88 -8.72
C VAL A 320 15.93 -5.24 -8.89
N MET A 321 16.67 -5.69 -7.87
CA MET A 321 17.28 -7.03 -7.89
C MET A 321 16.22 -8.13 -8.02
N THR A 322 15.10 -8.04 -7.29
CA THR A 322 13.97 -8.95 -7.41
C THR A 322 13.39 -8.94 -8.83
N ALA A 323 13.12 -7.76 -9.40
CA ALA A 323 12.64 -7.64 -10.77
C ALA A 323 13.57 -8.32 -11.79
N LEU A 324 14.88 -8.21 -11.61
CA LEU A 324 15.87 -8.84 -12.50
C LEU A 324 16.02 -10.35 -12.28
N SER A 325 15.80 -10.84 -11.06
CA SER A 325 15.85 -12.28 -10.73
C SER A 325 14.67 -13.02 -11.34
N ASP A 326 13.49 -12.45 -11.25
CA ASP A 326 12.25 -13.02 -11.75
C ASP A 326 12.27 -13.18 -13.29
N ILE A 327 12.92 -12.23 -14.00
CA ILE A 327 13.14 -12.34 -15.45
C ILE A 327 14.02 -13.55 -15.81
N ARG A 328 14.98 -13.93 -14.95
CA ARG A 328 15.91 -15.05 -15.20
C ARG A 328 15.27 -16.42 -14.93
N GLU A 329 14.37 -16.50 -13.96
CA GLU A 329 13.71 -17.76 -13.58
C GLU A 329 12.45 -18.04 -14.42
N ARG A 330 11.79 -17.02 -14.95
CA ARG A 330 10.60 -17.12 -15.81
C ARG A 330 10.96 -17.16 -17.31
N ASN A 331 11.92 -17.98 -17.72
CA ASN A 331 12.11 -18.31 -19.14
C ASN A 331 10.91 -19.07 -19.77
N ASP A 332 9.81 -19.24 -19.03
CA ASP A 332 8.51 -19.65 -19.57
C ASP A 332 7.74 -18.43 -20.04
N GLU A 333 7.86 -18.10 -21.34
CA GLU A 333 7.12 -17.03 -22.02
C GLU A 333 5.59 -17.13 -21.79
N ASN A 334 5.07 -18.29 -21.46
CA ASN A 334 3.66 -18.56 -21.18
C ASN A 334 3.20 -18.20 -19.75
N ALA A 335 4.08 -18.10 -18.75
CA ALA A 335 3.66 -17.81 -17.38
C ALA A 335 3.11 -16.39 -17.18
N SER A 336 3.48 -15.45 -18.06
CA SER A 336 3.11 -14.04 -17.97
C SER A 336 1.73 -13.71 -18.54
N GLU A 337 1.10 -14.65 -19.21
CA GLU A 337 -0.18 -14.44 -19.91
C GLU A 337 -1.40 -14.66 -19.00
N TYR A 338 -1.21 -15.37 -17.88
CA TYR A 338 -2.31 -15.75 -16.98
C TYR A 338 -2.49 -14.76 -15.83
N ILE A 339 -3.75 -14.47 -15.51
CA ILE A 339 -4.14 -13.85 -14.24
C ILE A 339 -4.44 -14.97 -13.24
N THR A 340 -3.79 -14.93 -12.07
CA THR A 340 -3.96 -15.93 -11.02
C THR A 340 -4.96 -15.43 -9.98
N VAL A 341 -5.99 -16.23 -9.68
CA VAL A 341 -7.05 -15.95 -8.71
C VAL A 341 -6.94 -16.90 -7.52
N ALA A 342 -6.71 -16.37 -6.32
CA ALA A 342 -6.71 -17.14 -5.07
C ALA A 342 -8.12 -17.18 -4.47
N LEU A 343 -8.64 -18.38 -4.24
CA LEU A 343 -9.96 -18.62 -3.64
C LEU A 343 -9.82 -19.29 -2.27
N ALA A 344 -10.53 -18.75 -1.26
CA ALA A 344 -10.58 -19.33 0.07
C ALA A 344 -11.38 -20.64 0.07
N LYS A 345 -10.74 -21.79 0.39
CA LYS A 345 -11.42 -23.09 0.49
C LYS A 345 -12.67 -23.02 1.36
N GLY A 346 -13.72 -23.78 0.98
CA GLY A 346 -14.99 -23.86 1.67
C GLY A 346 -16.09 -23.06 0.99
N ARG A 347 -17.10 -22.63 1.75
CA ARG A 347 -18.33 -21.99 1.24
C ARG A 347 -18.05 -20.78 0.32
N LEU A 348 -17.05 -19.95 0.65
CA LEU A 348 -16.71 -18.80 -0.19
C LEU A 348 -16.16 -19.23 -1.56
N ALA A 349 -15.37 -20.31 -1.62
CA ALA A 349 -14.88 -20.83 -2.91
C ALA A 349 -16.06 -21.30 -3.77
N GLU A 350 -16.99 -22.05 -3.20
CA GLU A 350 -18.16 -22.57 -3.94
C GLU A 350 -18.99 -21.43 -4.54
N LEU A 351 -19.27 -20.39 -3.75
CA LEU A 351 -20.00 -19.21 -4.23
C LEU A 351 -19.23 -18.46 -5.32
N SER A 352 -17.92 -18.30 -5.15
CA SER A 352 -17.06 -17.65 -6.14
C SER A 352 -16.98 -18.44 -7.45
N ILE A 353 -16.81 -19.77 -7.36
CA ILE A 353 -16.78 -20.66 -8.53
C ILE A 353 -18.07 -20.55 -9.34
N ASN A 354 -19.22 -20.43 -8.68
CA ASN A 354 -20.51 -20.26 -9.39
C ASN A 354 -20.57 -18.94 -10.16
N ILE A 355 -20.00 -17.86 -9.62
CA ILE A 355 -19.92 -16.57 -10.34
C ILE A 355 -19.01 -16.72 -11.55
N PHE A 356 -17.80 -17.29 -11.39
CA PHE A 356 -16.88 -17.50 -12.50
C PHE A 356 -17.47 -18.42 -13.58
N GLU A 357 -18.25 -19.44 -13.20
CA GLU A 357 -18.96 -20.28 -14.18
C GLU A 357 -19.98 -19.49 -15.01
N LYS A 358 -20.80 -18.66 -14.37
CA LYS A 358 -21.76 -17.79 -15.07
C LYS A 358 -21.07 -16.84 -16.04
N LEU A 359 -19.87 -16.36 -15.70
CA LEU A 359 -19.04 -15.53 -16.56
C LEU A 359 -18.33 -16.32 -17.69
N GLY A 360 -18.56 -17.63 -17.79
CA GLY A 360 -18.04 -18.49 -18.87
C GLY A 360 -16.59 -18.96 -18.66
N PHE A 361 -16.09 -18.94 -17.43
CA PHE A 361 -14.81 -19.55 -17.10
C PHE A 361 -14.92 -21.08 -16.98
N ASP A 362 -13.85 -21.78 -17.36
CA ASP A 362 -13.77 -23.23 -17.18
C ASP A 362 -13.43 -23.58 -15.72
N VAL A 363 -14.47 -23.89 -14.96
CA VAL A 363 -14.37 -24.23 -13.52
C VAL A 363 -14.85 -25.66 -13.22
N GLN A 364 -15.11 -26.49 -14.23
CA GLN A 364 -15.71 -27.82 -14.04
C GLN A 364 -14.82 -28.74 -13.19
N GLU A 365 -13.53 -28.71 -13.41
CA GLU A 365 -12.58 -29.52 -12.62
C GLU A 365 -12.57 -29.07 -11.14
N MET A 366 -12.79 -27.77 -10.86
CA MET A 366 -12.83 -27.23 -9.50
C MET A 366 -14.06 -27.72 -8.71
N LYS A 367 -15.16 -28.03 -9.37
CA LYS A 367 -16.40 -28.58 -8.76
C LYS A 367 -16.29 -30.07 -8.46
N SER A 368 -15.32 -30.76 -9.03
CA SER A 368 -15.10 -32.17 -8.79
C SER A 368 -14.44 -32.43 -7.43
N LYS A 369 -14.63 -33.64 -6.86
CA LYS A 369 -13.89 -34.08 -5.65
C LYS A 369 -12.43 -34.39 -6.00
N THR A 370 -11.60 -33.38 -6.14
CA THR A 370 -10.17 -33.51 -6.45
C THR A 370 -9.30 -32.97 -5.30
N ARG A 371 -8.05 -33.46 -5.22
CA ARG A 371 -7.03 -32.88 -4.33
C ARG A 371 -6.14 -31.85 -5.04
N LYS A 372 -6.41 -31.58 -6.30
CA LYS A 372 -5.73 -30.56 -7.09
C LYS A 372 -5.95 -29.19 -6.46
N LEU A 373 -4.96 -28.34 -6.48
CA LEU A 373 -4.97 -27.02 -5.87
C LEU A 373 -4.84 -25.89 -6.88
N ILE A 374 -4.45 -26.21 -8.12
CA ILE A 374 -4.23 -25.26 -9.21
C ILE A 374 -5.03 -25.73 -10.42
N PHE A 375 -5.81 -24.84 -11.00
CA PHE A 375 -6.68 -25.08 -12.16
C PHE A 375 -6.41 -23.99 -13.19
N THR A 376 -6.44 -24.34 -14.46
CA THR A 376 -6.10 -23.42 -15.55
C THR A 376 -7.25 -23.35 -16.55
N ASP A 377 -7.69 -22.14 -16.83
CA ASP A 377 -8.59 -21.82 -17.94
C ASP A 377 -7.74 -21.28 -19.09
N GLU A 378 -7.45 -22.14 -20.06
CA GLU A 378 -6.63 -21.82 -21.21
C GLU A 378 -7.29 -20.80 -22.15
N LYS A 379 -8.63 -20.83 -22.23
CA LYS A 379 -9.41 -19.96 -23.12
C LYS A 379 -9.37 -18.51 -22.64
N ASN A 380 -9.61 -18.29 -21.35
CA ASN A 380 -9.66 -16.95 -20.74
C ASN A 380 -8.30 -16.50 -20.20
N LYS A 381 -7.29 -17.40 -20.20
CA LYS A 381 -5.95 -17.16 -19.62
C LYS A 381 -6.01 -16.78 -18.15
N PHE A 382 -6.72 -17.62 -17.37
CA PHE A 382 -6.79 -17.52 -15.91
C PHE A 382 -6.30 -18.79 -15.25
N LYS A 383 -5.69 -18.62 -14.07
CA LYS A 383 -5.35 -19.72 -13.14
C LYS A 383 -6.10 -19.50 -11.84
N PHE A 384 -6.66 -20.56 -11.29
CA PHE A 384 -7.31 -20.54 -9.98
C PHE A 384 -6.51 -21.37 -9.01
N ILE A 385 -6.27 -20.83 -7.82
CA ILE A 385 -5.59 -21.55 -6.73
C ILE A 385 -6.51 -21.64 -5.51
N LEU A 386 -6.62 -22.83 -4.92
CA LEU A 386 -7.44 -23.06 -3.73
C LEU A 386 -6.55 -23.10 -2.49
N VAL A 387 -6.64 -22.09 -1.64
CA VAL A 387 -5.83 -21.94 -0.44
C VAL A 387 -6.69 -21.81 0.82
N LYS A 388 -6.10 -21.81 2.02
CA LYS A 388 -6.84 -21.46 3.24
C LYS A 388 -7.23 -19.98 3.21
N ALA A 389 -8.37 -19.63 3.84
CA ALA A 389 -8.83 -18.24 3.89
C ALA A 389 -7.77 -17.28 4.44
N SER A 390 -7.09 -17.65 5.53
CA SER A 390 -6.00 -16.86 6.13
C SER A 390 -4.83 -16.57 5.19
N ASP A 391 -4.65 -17.39 4.16
CA ASP A 391 -3.49 -17.33 3.28
C ASP A 391 -3.77 -16.51 2.02
N VAL A 392 -5.05 -16.33 1.63
CA VAL A 392 -5.44 -15.55 0.43
C VAL A 392 -4.79 -14.16 0.41
N PRO A 393 -4.91 -13.34 1.48
CA PRO A 393 -4.29 -12.01 1.46
C PRO A 393 -2.76 -12.05 1.30
N VAL A 394 -2.10 -13.10 1.82
CA VAL A 394 -0.66 -13.30 1.68
C VAL A 394 -0.29 -13.60 0.23
N TYR A 395 -1.00 -14.54 -0.43
CA TYR A 395 -0.75 -14.86 -1.84
C TYR A 395 -0.94 -13.64 -2.74
N VAL A 396 -1.94 -12.80 -2.45
CA VAL A 396 -2.20 -11.59 -3.21
C VAL A 396 -1.16 -10.51 -2.91
N GLU A 397 -0.82 -10.24 -1.65
CA GLU A 397 0.18 -9.24 -1.28
C GLU A 397 1.53 -9.51 -1.94
N TYR A 398 1.97 -10.77 -1.94
CA TYR A 398 3.26 -11.18 -2.53
C TYR A 398 3.22 -11.40 -4.05
N GLY A 399 2.09 -11.14 -4.72
CA GLY A 399 1.96 -11.29 -6.16
C GLY A 399 2.01 -12.74 -6.66
N ALA A 400 1.90 -13.75 -5.77
CA ALA A 400 1.71 -15.15 -6.15
C ALA A 400 0.29 -15.40 -6.69
N ALA A 401 -0.65 -14.53 -6.35
CA ALA A 401 -1.94 -14.37 -7.00
C ALA A 401 -2.17 -12.89 -7.32
N ASP A 402 -2.77 -12.61 -8.46
CA ASP A 402 -3.11 -11.27 -8.90
C ASP A 402 -4.37 -10.78 -8.20
N ILE A 403 -5.32 -11.69 -7.98
CA ILE A 403 -6.66 -11.43 -7.43
C ILE A 403 -6.91 -12.45 -6.32
N GLY A 404 -7.72 -12.07 -5.33
CA GLY A 404 -8.18 -12.98 -4.28
C GLY A 404 -9.65 -12.77 -3.93
N VAL A 405 -10.32 -13.85 -3.50
CA VAL A 405 -11.63 -13.78 -2.86
C VAL A 405 -11.51 -14.27 -1.43
N VAL A 406 -11.86 -13.40 -0.49
CA VAL A 406 -11.64 -13.65 0.95
C VAL A 406 -12.68 -12.90 1.80
N GLY A 407 -12.94 -13.36 3.02
CA GLY A 407 -13.81 -12.64 3.97
C GLY A 407 -13.16 -11.34 4.49
N LYS A 408 -13.97 -10.31 4.72
CA LYS A 408 -13.51 -9.03 5.32
C LYS A 408 -12.87 -9.22 6.68
N ASP A 409 -13.32 -10.20 7.49
CA ASP A 409 -12.72 -10.60 8.76
C ASP A 409 -11.23 -10.96 8.60
N THR A 410 -10.93 -11.76 7.60
CA THR A 410 -9.56 -12.19 7.30
C THR A 410 -8.69 -11.03 6.82
N LEU A 411 -9.23 -10.11 6.02
CA LEU A 411 -8.51 -8.90 5.59
C LEU A 411 -8.16 -8.02 6.78
N LEU A 412 -9.13 -7.70 7.62
CA LEU A 412 -8.94 -6.87 8.80
C LEU A 412 -7.93 -7.48 9.78
N GLU A 413 -8.04 -8.80 10.02
CA GLU A 413 -7.14 -9.49 10.94
C GLU A 413 -5.72 -9.60 10.40
N SER A 414 -5.55 -9.81 9.08
CA SER A 414 -4.23 -9.98 8.46
C SER A 414 -3.44 -8.69 8.31
N GLY A 415 -4.11 -7.54 8.20
CA GLY A 415 -3.48 -6.24 7.95
C GLY A 415 -2.62 -6.18 6.70
N LYS A 416 -2.94 -7.00 5.66
CA LYS A 416 -2.15 -7.12 4.46
C LYS A 416 -2.38 -5.98 3.47
N ASP A 417 -1.32 -5.59 2.76
CA ASP A 417 -1.28 -4.46 1.84
C ASP A 417 -1.80 -4.83 0.45
N VAL A 418 -3.12 -4.97 0.33
CA VAL A 418 -3.84 -5.30 -0.92
C VAL A 418 -4.94 -4.27 -1.19
N TYR A 419 -5.35 -4.12 -2.45
CA TYR A 419 -6.50 -3.30 -2.80
C TYR A 419 -7.81 -4.07 -2.60
N GLU A 420 -8.75 -3.51 -1.84
CA GLU A 420 -10.10 -4.06 -1.65
C GLU A 420 -11.05 -3.40 -2.65
N ILE A 421 -11.26 -4.06 -3.79
CA ILE A 421 -11.90 -3.43 -4.95
C ILE A 421 -13.40 -3.68 -5.08
N MET A 422 -13.98 -4.64 -4.34
CA MET A 422 -15.41 -4.93 -4.44
C MET A 422 -15.93 -5.72 -3.23
N ASP A 423 -17.12 -5.37 -2.76
CA ASP A 423 -17.96 -6.23 -1.95
C ASP A 423 -18.75 -7.20 -2.85
N LEU A 424 -18.57 -8.50 -2.64
CA LEU A 424 -19.23 -9.52 -3.44
C LEU A 424 -20.66 -9.85 -2.96
N GLY A 425 -21.14 -9.18 -1.90
CA GLY A 425 -22.50 -9.25 -1.42
C GLY A 425 -22.95 -10.58 -0.80
N PHE A 426 -22.08 -11.60 -0.79
CA PHE A 426 -22.37 -12.90 -0.18
C PHE A 426 -21.48 -13.18 1.04
N GLY A 427 -21.81 -14.24 1.81
CA GLY A 427 -21.11 -14.56 3.05
C GLY A 427 -21.34 -13.50 4.13
N LYS A 428 -22.46 -12.78 4.08
CA LYS A 428 -22.81 -11.72 5.03
C LYS A 428 -22.88 -12.25 6.46
N CYS A 429 -22.18 -11.60 7.36
CA CYS A 429 -22.19 -11.79 8.79
C CYS A 429 -21.70 -10.51 9.48
N ARG A 430 -21.52 -10.51 10.79
CA ARG A 430 -20.98 -9.36 11.51
C ARG A 430 -19.92 -9.80 12.53
N MET A 431 -18.97 -8.94 12.80
CA MET A 431 -18.10 -9.04 13.95
C MET A 431 -18.80 -8.38 15.13
N ALA A 432 -18.84 -9.05 16.27
CA ALA A 432 -19.54 -8.52 17.43
C ALA A 432 -18.77 -8.82 18.73
N VAL A 433 -18.96 -7.94 19.72
CA VAL A 433 -18.66 -8.22 21.11
C VAL A 433 -19.81 -9.01 21.68
N ALA A 434 -19.56 -10.18 22.24
CA ALA A 434 -20.59 -11.02 22.85
C ALA A 434 -20.15 -11.50 24.23
N GLY A 435 -21.10 -11.80 25.10
CA GLY A 435 -20.84 -12.24 26.47
C GLY A 435 -22.10 -12.48 27.26
N PRO A 436 -22.00 -12.77 28.59
CA PRO A 436 -23.12 -12.81 29.49
C PRO A 436 -23.87 -11.47 29.52
N SER A 437 -25.22 -11.49 29.63
CA SER A 437 -26.07 -10.29 29.60
C SER A 437 -25.68 -9.23 30.62
N GLU A 438 -25.20 -9.65 31.80
CA GLU A 438 -24.71 -8.79 32.90
C GLU A 438 -23.44 -7.99 32.55
N MET A 439 -22.78 -8.34 31.47
CA MET A 439 -21.60 -7.60 31.00
C MET A 439 -21.98 -6.37 30.14
N ARG A 440 -23.23 -6.24 29.70
CA ARG A 440 -23.69 -5.11 28.85
C ARG A 440 -23.39 -3.75 29.48
N ASP A 441 -23.72 -3.58 30.76
CA ASP A 441 -23.50 -2.34 31.51
C ASP A 441 -22.06 -2.20 32.04
N LYS A 442 -21.26 -3.25 31.92
CA LYS A 442 -19.88 -3.32 32.46
C LYS A 442 -18.81 -3.21 31.37
N LEU A 443 -19.21 -3.04 30.08
CA LEU A 443 -18.27 -2.82 28.99
C LEU A 443 -17.48 -1.51 29.13
N VAL A 444 -18.02 -0.53 29.84
CA VAL A 444 -17.38 0.75 30.14
C VAL A 444 -17.06 0.80 31.63
N GLY A 445 -15.81 1.13 32.02
CA GLY A 445 -15.42 1.43 33.39
C GLY A 445 -14.75 0.31 34.21
N ARG A 446 -14.43 -0.84 33.62
CA ARG A 446 -13.56 -1.84 34.24
C ARG A 446 -12.08 -1.52 34.06
N ASN A 447 -11.27 -1.74 35.08
CA ASN A 447 -9.83 -1.44 35.04
C ASN A 447 -9.08 -2.29 33.98
N ILE A 448 -9.42 -3.58 33.82
CA ILE A 448 -8.87 -4.43 32.75
C ILE A 448 -9.94 -5.50 32.43
N MET A 449 -10.43 -5.51 31.20
CA MET A 449 -11.37 -6.52 30.70
C MET A 449 -10.61 -7.55 29.88
N ARG A 450 -10.89 -8.84 30.08
CA ARG A 450 -10.32 -9.94 29.31
C ARG A 450 -11.23 -10.29 28.14
N VAL A 451 -10.68 -10.27 26.94
CA VAL A 451 -11.42 -10.49 25.70
C VAL A 451 -10.84 -11.71 24.99
N ALA A 452 -11.60 -12.78 24.87
CA ALA A 452 -11.17 -13.92 24.06
C ALA A 452 -11.60 -13.73 22.60
N SER A 453 -10.69 -13.99 21.66
CA SER A 453 -10.98 -13.85 20.23
C SER A 453 -10.08 -14.72 19.37
N LYS A 454 -10.61 -15.15 18.23
CA LYS A 454 -9.83 -15.68 17.10
C LYS A 454 -9.19 -14.53 16.29
N TYR A 455 -9.68 -13.30 16.48
CA TYR A 455 -9.34 -12.08 15.76
C TYR A 455 -8.72 -11.03 16.70
N PRO A 456 -7.52 -11.28 17.25
CA PRO A 456 -6.90 -10.41 18.24
C PRO A 456 -6.57 -9.00 17.72
N HIS A 457 -6.28 -8.86 16.41
CA HIS A 457 -6.00 -7.57 15.81
C HIS A 457 -7.28 -6.71 15.75
N ILE A 458 -8.37 -7.28 15.25
CA ILE A 458 -9.69 -6.61 15.18
C ILE A 458 -10.17 -6.23 16.59
N ALA A 459 -10.06 -7.15 17.55
CA ALA A 459 -10.47 -6.89 18.93
C ALA A 459 -9.66 -5.74 19.57
N ARG A 460 -8.33 -5.73 19.38
CA ARG A 460 -7.46 -4.67 19.89
C ARG A 460 -7.80 -3.32 19.26
N ASP A 461 -7.97 -3.30 17.94
CA ASP A 461 -8.29 -2.07 17.22
C ASP A 461 -9.63 -1.48 17.67
N TYR A 462 -10.65 -2.31 17.81
CA TYR A 462 -11.95 -1.90 18.30
C TYR A 462 -11.89 -1.31 19.71
N PHE A 463 -11.34 -2.03 20.68
CA PHE A 463 -11.30 -1.55 22.06
C PHE A 463 -10.37 -0.35 22.23
N HIS A 464 -9.19 -0.36 21.62
CA HIS A 464 -8.22 0.72 21.77
C HIS A 464 -8.58 1.97 20.97
N ARG A 465 -8.88 1.85 19.67
CA ARG A 465 -9.11 3.02 18.81
C ARG A 465 -10.53 3.53 18.82
N VAL A 466 -11.53 2.63 18.89
CA VAL A 466 -12.94 3.03 18.85
C VAL A 466 -13.47 3.33 20.24
N LYS A 467 -13.14 2.48 21.23
CA LYS A 467 -13.65 2.63 22.61
C LYS A 467 -12.70 3.41 23.53
N GLY A 468 -11.43 3.62 23.16
CA GLY A 468 -10.43 4.24 24.03
C GLY A 468 -10.10 3.42 25.27
N GLN A 469 -10.27 2.09 25.23
CA GLN A 469 -10.11 1.17 26.34
C GLN A 469 -8.92 0.23 26.16
N THR A 470 -8.17 -0.01 27.22
CA THR A 470 -7.14 -1.06 27.26
C THR A 470 -7.76 -2.35 27.75
N VAL A 471 -7.58 -3.44 27.00
CA VAL A 471 -8.10 -4.77 27.30
C VAL A 471 -6.99 -5.81 27.23
N ASP A 472 -7.15 -6.92 27.95
CA ASP A 472 -6.29 -8.09 27.84
C ASP A 472 -6.88 -9.06 26.83
N ILE A 473 -6.18 -9.26 25.69
CA ILE A 473 -6.68 -10.08 24.58
C ILE A 473 -6.09 -11.48 24.66
N ILE A 474 -6.98 -12.46 24.80
CA ILE A 474 -6.66 -13.88 24.85
C ILE A 474 -6.95 -14.49 23.47
N LYS A 475 -5.90 -14.84 22.73
CA LYS A 475 -6.05 -15.47 21.43
C LYS A 475 -6.49 -16.92 21.58
N LEU A 476 -7.61 -17.27 20.96
CA LEU A 476 -8.10 -18.64 20.79
C LEU A 476 -8.20 -18.99 19.30
N ASN A 477 -8.07 -20.29 18.96
CA ASN A 477 -8.14 -20.73 17.57
C ASN A 477 -9.55 -21.22 17.17
N GLY A 478 -10.48 -21.33 18.10
CA GLY A 478 -11.86 -21.74 17.91
C GLY A 478 -12.58 -21.92 19.25
N SER A 479 -13.90 -22.15 19.22
CA SER A 479 -14.76 -22.33 20.39
C SER A 479 -14.58 -21.21 21.42
N VAL A 480 -14.52 -19.98 20.92
CA VAL A 480 -14.25 -18.78 21.78
C VAL A 480 -15.36 -18.55 22.79
N GLU A 481 -16.58 -19.06 22.52
CA GLU A 481 -17.76 -19.00 23.38
C GLU A 481 -17.51 -19.66 24.76
N LEU A 482 -16.59 -20.61 24.82
CA LEU A 482 -16.19 -21.24 26.09
C LEU A 482 -15.47 -20.26 27.01
N GLY A 483 -14.80 -19.25 26.48
CA GLY A 483 -14.00 -18.29 27.27
C GLY A 483 -14.75 -17.71 28.47
N PRO A 484 -15.90 -17.04 28.29
CA PRO A 484 -16.70 -16.51 29.39
C PRO A 484 -17.26 -17.60 30.31
N LEU A 485 -17.66 -18.74 29.76
CA LEU A 485 -18.30 -19.82 30.51
C LEU A 485 -17.36 -20.49 31.54
N VAL A 486 -16.07 -20.59 31.20
CA VAL A 486 -15.06 -21.18 32.06
C VAL A 486 -14.26 -20.13 32.86
N GLY A 487 -14.65 -18.86 32.77
CA GLY A 487 -13.98 -17.76 33.45
C GLY A 487 -12.61 -17.36 32.90
N LEU A 488 -12.28 -17.78 31.65
CA LEU A 488 -11.04 -17.40 30.97
C LEU A 488 -11.11 -15.95 30.50
N SER A 489 -12.24 -15.50 29.99
CA SER A 489 -12.48 -14.13 29.55
C SER A 489 -13.79 -13.57 30.09
N ASP A 490 -13.95 -12.26 30.04
CA ASP A 490 -15.17 -11.58 30.46
C ASP A 490 -16.16 -11.49 29.27
N VAL A 491 -15.65 -11.26 28.07
CA VAL A 491 -16.39 -11.20 26.80
C VAL A 491 -15.58 -11.86 25.68
N ILE A 492 -16.20 -11.99 24.52
CA ILE A 492 -15.55 -12.46 23.29
C ILE A 492 -15.74 -11.43 22.18
N VAL A 493 -14.83 -11.44 21.19
CA VAL A 493 -15.03 -10.81 19.87
C VAL A 493 -14.97 -11.89 18.83
N ASP A 494 -16.09 -12.12 18.15
CA ASP A 494 -16.19 -13.19 17.14
C ASP A 494 -17.23 -12.86 16.07
N ILE A 495 -17.23 -13.69 15.01
CA ILE A 495 -18.20 -13.62 13.91
C ILE A 495 -19.55 -14.14 14.38
N VAL A 496 -20.59 -13.38 14.08
CA VAL A 496 -21.98 -13.74 14.37
C VAL A 496 -22.78 -13.70 13.06
N GLU A 497 -23.24 -14.88 12.62
CA GLU A 497 -24.16 -14.99 11.47
C GLU A 497 -25.63 -14.97 11.95
N SER A 498 -26.06 -15.96 12.71
CA SER A 498 -27.44 -16.06 13.25
C SER A 498 -27.55 -15.86 14.75
N GLY A 499 -26.43 -15.87 15.46
CA GLY A 499 -26.37 -15.81 16.92
C GLY A 499 -26.89 -17.05 17.67
N LYS A 500 -27.21 -18.14 16.94
CA LYS A 500 -27.71 -19.38 17.54
C LYS A 500 -26.72 -20.02 18.50
N THR A 501 -25.46 -20.13 18.12
CA THR A 501 -24.38 -20.66 18.97
C THR A 501 -24.21 -19.88 20.27
N LEU A 502 -24.27 -18.55 20.20
CA LEU A 502 -24.22 -17.70 21.39
C LEU A 502 -25.36 -18.00 22.36
N LYS A 503 -26.62 -18.02 21.83
CA LYS A 503 -27.81 -18.30 22.65
C LYS A 503 -27.79 -19.68 23.28
N GLU A 504 -27.37 -20.71 22.56
CA GLU A 504 -27.24 -22.09 23.08
C GLU A 504 -26.23 -22.17 24.22
N ASN A 505 -25.26 -21.24 24.29
CA ASN A 505 -24.26 -21.14 25.34
C ASN A 505 -24.57 -20.04 26.39
N GLY A 506 -25.78 -19.48 26.41
CA GLY A 506 -26.16 -18.45 27.38
C GLY A 506 -25.46 -17.10 27.19
N LEU A 507 -24.94 -16.84 26.00
CA LEU A 507 -24.31 -15.58 25.62
C LEU A 507 -25.21 -14.77 24.69
N GLU A 508 -25.05 -13.46 24.70
CA GLU A 508 -25.74 -12.55 23.79
C GLU A 508 -24.78 -11.57 23.11
N VAL A 509 -25.19 -11.00 21.98
CA VAL A 509 -24.47 -9.89 21.37
C VAL A 509 -24.65 -8.65 22.23
N LEU A 510 -23.56 -8.07 22.68
CA LEU A 510 -23.50 -6.87 23.49
C LEU A 510 -23.34 -5.62 22.64
N GLU A 511 -22.46 -5.67 21.64
CA GLU A 511 -22.19 -4.58 20.69
C GLU A 511 -21.77 -5.14 19.33
N ASP A 512 -22.16 -4.45 18.25
CA ASP A 512 -21.68 -4.74 16.91
C ASP A 512 -20.37 -3.98 16.66
N VAL A 513 -19.38 -4.67 16.06
CA VAL A 513 -18.06 -4.10 15.73
C VAL A 513 -18.04 -3.62 14.27
N CYS A 514 -18.37 -4.51 13.33
CA CYS A 514 -18.48 -4.18 11.90
C CYS A 514 -19.25 -5.27 11.12
N GLU A 515 -19.81 -4.86 10.00
CA GLU A 515 -20.38 -5.77 9.00
C GLU A 515 -19.27 -6.48 8.21
N LEU A 516 -19.53 -7.72 7.85
CA LEU A 516 -18.60 -8.59 7.14
C LEU A 516 -19.27 -9.22 5.92
N SER A 517 -18.53 -9.35 4.83
CA SER A 517 -18.93 -10.09 3.62
C SER A 517 -17.67 -10.55 2.85
N ALA A 518 -17.88 -11.29 1.77
CA ALA A 518 -16.80 -11.66 0.87
C ALA A 518 -16.31 -10.45 0.06
N ARG A 519 -15.00 -10.34 -0.08
CA ARG A 519 -14.32 -9.24 -0.78
C ARG A 519 -13.50 -9.76 -1.95
N LEU A 520 -13.53 -9.00 -3.04
CA LEU A 520 -12.58 -9.14 -4.13
C LEU A 520 -11.39 -8.24 -3.84
N VAL A 521 -10.21 -8.84 -3.73
CA VAL A 521 -8.96 -8.12 -3.46
C VAL A 521 -7.98 -8.31 -4.61
N VAL A 522 -7.11 -7.33 -4.82
CA VAL A 522 -6.15 -7.33 -5.93
C VAL A 522 -4.77 -6.90 -5.45
N ASN A 523 -3.74 -7.53 -5.98
CA ASN A 523 -2.37 -7.08 -5.80
C ASN A 523 -2.18 -5.69 -6.42
N ARG A 524 -1.46 -4.82 -5.72
CA ARG A 524 -1.27 -3.41 -6.13
C ARG A 524 -0.57 -3.26 -7.48
N VAL A 525 0.41 -4.10 -7.76
CA VAL A 525 1.15 -4.10 -9.04
C VAL A 525 0.31 -4.74 -10.14
N SER A 526 -0.32 -5.89 -9.87
CA SER A 526 -1.17 -6.59 -10.84
C SER A 526 -2.31 -5.73 -11.35
N LEU A 527 -2.94 -4.91 -10.48
CA LEU A 527 -3.97 -3.95 -10.91
C LEU A 527 -3.45 -2.96 -11.96
N LYS A 528 -2.17 -2.58 -11.89
CA LYS A 528 -1.52 -1.68 -12.83
C LYS A 528 -1.12 -2.39 -14.13
N MET A 529 -0.46 -3.53 -13.99
CA MET A 529 0.09 -4.29 -15.11
C MET A 529 -0.98 -5.03 -15.94
N HIS A 530 -2.11 -5.41 -15.32
CA HIS A 530 -3.23 -6.12 -15.97
C HIS A 530 -4.55 -5.34 -15.92
N ARG A 531 -4.45 -4.01 -15.92
CA ARG A 531 -5.57 -3.08 -15.70
C ARG A 531 -6.84 -3.44 -16.46
N GLU A 532 -6.76 -3.52 -17.79
CA GLU A 532 -7.96 -3.72 -18.64
C GLU A 532 -8.68 -5.03 -18.30
N ARG A 533 -7.93 -6.10 -18.10
CA ARG A 533 -8.47 -7.42 -17.80
C ARG A 533 -9.10 -7.47 -16.41
N ILE A 534 -8.46 -6.83 -15.41
CA ILE A 534 -8.97 -6.80 -14.04
C ILE A 534 -10.22 -5.92 -13.94
N LEU A 535 -10.22 -4.72 -14.54
CA LEU A 535 -11.39 -3.83 -14.55
C LEU A 535 -12.57 -4.44 -15.31
N LYS A 536 -12.31 -5.15 -16.43
CA LYS A 536 -13.33 -5.91 -17.14
C LYS A 536 -13.92 -6.99 -16.23
N LEU A 537 -13.10 -7.82 -15.60
CA LEU A 537 -13.55 -8.85 -14.66
C LEU A 537 -14.40 -8.25 -13.54
N MET A 538 -14.00 -7.11 -12.97
CA MET A 538 -14.81 -6.40 -11.95
C MET A 538 -16.18 -6.02 -12.49
N SER A 539 -16.25 -5.43 -13.69
CA SER A 539 -17.50 -5.05 -14.33
C SER A 539 -18.40 -6.26 -14.58
N ASP A 540 -17.81 -7.34 -15.08
CA ASP A 540 -18.52 -8.59 -15.38
C ASP A 540 -19.06 -9.23 -14.09
N ILE A 541 -18.27 -9.30 -13.01
CA ILE A 541 -18.72 -9.77 -11.69
C ILE A 541 -19.85 -8.90 -11.15
N LYS A 542 -19.72 -7.57 -11.25
CA LYS A 542 -20.76 -6.64 -10.75
C LYS A 542 -22.11 -6.83 -11.46
N SER A 543 -22.11 -7.26 -12.71
CA SER A 543 -23.36 -7.53 -13.46
C SER A 543 -24.05 -8.83 -13.05
N GLU A 544 -23.34 -9.75 -12.35
CA GLU A 544 -23.86 -11.05 -11.91
C GLU A 544 -24.22 -11.09 -10.41
N LEU A 545 -23.92 -10.04 -9.64
CA LEU A 545 -24.28 -9.85 -8.24
C LEU A 545 -25.65 -9.23 -8.07
#